data_d6ab06c6a9eba8a0f0ec471352d57988
#
_entry.id   d6ab06c6a9eba8a0f0ec471352d57988
#
_cell.length_a   1.000
_cell.length_b   1.000
_cell.length_c   1.000
_cell.angle_alpha   90.00
_cell.angle_beta   90.00
_cell.angle_gamma   90.00
#
_symmetry.space_group_name_H-M   'P 1'
#
loop_
_entity.id
_entity.type
_entity.pdbx_description
1 polymer ?
#
loop_
_entity_poly.entity_id
_entity_poly.type
_entity_poly.pdbx_seq_one_letter_code
_entity_poly.pdbx_strand_id
1 'polypeptide(L)'
;KSNAGTVISDKVMEISDIINEIGNKYKKKIEELNTLNIIVAGKTGVGKSTLINSVFKGNLAQTGVGKPVTQSTKAITKPGVPLKVYDTKGFELGKDAQEKVKVDIAKLIKDGNKNYNINEMIHCIWYCISTVSNRIEPEEIEWLRELTAIDGVKQVPVIIILTQAFSKKNADIMRKMIMNEGLNVIGVIPILAQDYEINEEYVAKAYGLEELIQLMSKELPNKLQATIQNVQIASINLKKKYANRIVKSCAVATLIEGFVPIPLTDSLMMIPTQVSMLVSITVAFGISVDKGTLATAITSVLGTKGATITGKAISKQLAKLLPGGSIIGGAISGTTASLVTIALGQSYIKIMEAVCRGELKESEIGTDKGKRMFEQSFKERLKANKNMSKKDILNGNLNTDY
;
A
#
# COMPACT_ATOMS: atom_id res chain seq x y z
N LYS A 1 -14.93 -42.89 40.27
CA LYS A 1 -15.35 -41.53 39.90
C LYS A 1 -14.26 -40.97 39.02
N SER A 2 -14.48 -40.97 37.76
CA SER A 2 -13.57 -40.63 36.68
C SER A 2 -13.44 -39.14 36.54
N ASN A 3 -12.20 -38.62 36.65
CA ASN A 3 -11.85 -37.32 36.13
C ASN A 3 -11.42 -37.51 34.65
N ALA A 4 -12.28 -37.14 33.76
CA ALA A 4 -11.93 -36.96 32.35
C ALA A 4 -11.17 -35.65 32.20
N GLY A 5 -9.85 -35.71 32.28
CA GLY A 5 -8.98 -34.65 31.82
C GLY A 5 -9.05 -34.61 30.28
N THR A 6 -9.60 -33.56 29.75
CA THR A 6 -9.59 -33.30 28.32
C THR A 6 -8.12 -33.04 27.94
N VAL A 7 -7.47 -34.04 27.36
CA VAL A 7 -6.18 -33.90 26.70
C VAL A 7 -6.45 -33.10 25.43
N ILE A 8 -6.11 -31.78 25.46
CA ILE A 8 -5.97 -30.99 24.25
C ILE A 8 -4.78 -31.60 23.54
N SER A 9 -5.03 -32.33 22.48
CA SER A 9 -4.02 -32.85 21.57
C SER A 9 -3.31 -31.64 20.96
N ASP A 10 -2.12 -31.31 21.49
CA ASP A 10 -1.18 -30.38 20.85
C ASP A 10 -0.77 -30.99 19.51
N LYS A 11 -1.52 -30.63 18.46
CA LYS A 11 -1.18 -30.99 17.10
C LYS A 11 0.04 -30.15 16.71
N VAL A 12 1.21 -30.74 16.77
CA VAL A 12 2.43 -30.17 16.21
C VAL A 12 2.14 -29.93 14.72
N MET A 13 2.01 -28.67 14.31
CA MET A 13 1.86 -28.32 12.90
C MET A 13 3.17 -28.64 12.19
N GLU A 14 3.11 -29.47 11.17
CA GLU A 14 4.25 -29.69 10.30
C GLU A 14 4.57 -28.40 9.51
N ILE A 15 5.84 -28.26 9.08
CA ILE A 15 6.28 -27.09 8.30
C ILE A 15 5.43 -26.91 7.03
N SER A 16 4.99 -28.02 6.42
CA SER A 16 4.07 -28.06 5.29
C SER A 16 2.72 -27.40 5.60
N ASP A 17 2.17 -27.63 6.80
CA ASP A 17 0.89 -27.04 7.22
C ASP A 17 1.02 -25.53 7.41
N ILE A 18 2.12 -25.08 7.99
CA ILE A 18 2.44 -23.64 8.16
C ILE A 18 2.58 -22.95 6.80
N ILE A 19 3.30 -23.58 5.86
CA ILE A 19 3.46 -23.07 4.48
C ILE A 19 2.10 -22.94 3.80
N ASN A 20 1.25 -23.95 3.94
CA ASN A 20 -0.10 -23.95 3.36
C ASN A 20 -0.99 -22.87 4.02
N GLU A 21 -0.92 -22.72 5.33
CA GLU A 21 -1.68 -21.69 6.05
C GLU A 21 -1.29 -20.27 5.60
N ILE A 22 0.02 -19.99 5.54
CA ILE A 22 0.53 -18.69 5.04
C ILE A 22 0.06 -18.43 3.61
N GLY A 23 0.21 -19.43 2.72
CA GLY A 23 -0.21 -19.32 1.34
C GLY A 23 -1.72 -19.08 1.19
N ASN A 24 -2.54 -19.75 1.98
CA ASN A 24 -3.99 -19.58 1.97
C ASN A 24 -4.40 -18.22 2.51
N LYS A 25 -3.78 -17.74 3.59
CA LYS A 25 -4.02 -16.39 4.13
C LYS A 25 -3.63 -15.32 3.13
N TYR A 26 -2.49 -15.46 2.44
CA TYR A 26 -2.07 -14.52 1.41
C TYR A 26 -3.06 -14.47 0.25
N LYS A 27 -3.44 -15.63 -0.29
CA LYS A 27 -4.43 -15.72 -1.37
C LYS A 27 -5.74 -15.05 -0.97
N LYS A 28 -6.27 -15.37 0.21
CA LYS A 28 -7.48 -14.77 0.75
C LYS A 28 -7.37 -13.26 0.86
N LYS A 29 -6.26 -12.75 1.38
CA LYS A 29 -6.03 -11.30 1.50
C LYS A 29 -5.97 -10.58 0.14
N ILE A 30 -5.40 -11.20 -0.87
CA ILE A 30 -5.41 -10.66 -2.25
C ILE A 30 -6.83 -10.66 -2.82
N GLU A 31 -7.59 -11.75 -2.63
CA GLU A 31 -8.97 -11.87 -3.08
C GLU A 31 -9.93 -10.89 -2.38
N GLU A 32 -9.63 -10.50 -1.15
CA GLU A 32 -10.38 -9.50 -0.37
C GLU A 32 -10.13 -8.05 -0.83
N LEU A 33 -9.10 -7.80 -1.66
CA LEU A 33 -8.83 -6.46 -2.18
C LEU A 33 -9.93 -6.03 -3.14
N ASN A 34 -10.57 -4.90 -2.84
CA ASN A 34 -11.52 -4.29 -3.75
C ASN A 34 -10.79 -3.64 -4.93
N THR A 35 -11.43 -3.59 -6.09
CA THR A 35 -10.87 -2.98 -7.28
C THR A 35 -10.92 -1.46 -7.18
N LEU A 36 -9.78 -0.80 -7.33
CA LEU A 36 -9.69 0.64 -7.47
C LEU A 36 -9.98 1.04 -8.92
N ASN A 37 -11.00 1.86 -9.15
CA ASN A 37 -11.36 2.36 -10.47
C ASN A 37 -11.09 3.86 -10.55
N ILE A 38 -10.27 4.27 -11.50
CA ILE A 38 -9.97 5.68 -11.76
C ILE A 38 -10.21 6.02 -13.24
N ILE A 39 -10.63 7.25 -13.48
CA ILE A 39 -10.68 7.82 -14.85
C ILE A 39 -9.44 8.72 -14.99
N VAL A 40 -8.74 8.57 -16.11
CA VAL A 40 -7.63 9.45 -16.48
C VAL A 40 -7.99 10.14 -17.80
N ALA A 41 -8.13 11.47 -17.75
CA ALA A 41 -8.56 12.30 -18.86
C ALA A 41 -7.51 13.38 -19.17
N GLY A 42 -7.60 13.99 -20.32
CA GLY A 42 -6.69 15.04 -20.80
C GLY A 42 -6.30 14.84 -22.26
N LYS A 43 -5.68 15.86 -22.86
CA LYS A 43 -5.26 15.86 -24.27
C LYS A 43 -4.27 14.73 -24.57
N THR A 44 -4.15 14.35 -25.84
CA THR A 44 -3.12 13.39 -26.29
C THR A 44 -1.72 13.99 -26.07
N GLY A 45 -0.77 13.14 -25.69
CA GLY A 45 0.62 13.59 -25.50
C GLY A 45 0.90 14.32 -24.18
N VAL A 46 -0.11 14.58 -23.33
CA VAL A 46 0.11 15.26 -22.03
C VAL A 46 0.82 14.39 -20.99
N GLY A 47 1.17 13.15 -21.28
CA GLY A 47 1.91 12.27 -20.37
C GLY A 47 1.06 11.38 -19.48
N LYS A 48 -0.21 11.11 -19.82
CA LYS A 48 -1.11 10.18 -19.07
C LYS A 48 -0.48 8.81 -18.84
N SER A 49 0.04 8.18 -19.89
CA SER A 49 0.63 6.84 -19.82
C SER A 49 1.88 6.80 -18.95
N THR A 50 2.74 7.81 -19.04
CA THR A 50 3.93 7.95 -18.18
C THR A 50 3.52 8.11 -16.72
N LEU A 51 2.53 8.94 -16.44
CA LEU A 51 1.99 9.13 -15.09
C LEU A 51 1.44 7.82 -14.51
N ILE A 52 0.58 7.11 -15.23
CA ILE A 52 -0.01 5.84 -14.81
C ILE A 52 1.09 4.84 -14.44
N ASN A 53 2.11 4.68 -15.30
CA ASN A 53 3.21 3.75 -15.08
C ASN A 53 4.15 4.17 -13.93
N SER A 54 4.26 5.47 -13.64
CA SER A 54 5.07 5.97 -12.53
C SER A 54 4.36 5.89 -11.18
N VAL A 55 3.03 5.83 -11.19
CA VAL A 55 2.22 5.72 -9.97
C VAL A 55 1.90 4.28 -9.61
N PHE A 56 1.57 3.44 -10.60
CA PHE A 56 1.06 2.10 -10.37
C PHE A 56 1.98 1.00 -10.87
N LYS A 57 2.02 -0.11 -10.13
CA LYS A 57 2.79 -1.29 -10.50
C LYS A 57 2.27 -1.95 -11.77
N GLY A 58 3.14 -2.70 -12.43
CA GLY A 58 2.75 -3.59 -13.52
C GLY A 58 2.82 -2.97 -14.91
N ASN A 59 3.36 -1.76 -15.05
CA ASN A 59 3.52 -1.08 -16.35
C ASN A 59 2.22 -1.09 -17.17
N LEU A 60 1.12 -0.70 -16.52
CA LEU A 60 -0.27 -0.86 -16.99
C LEU A 60 -0.53 -0.24 -18.35
N ALA A 61 0.01 0.95 -18.61
CA ALA A 61 -0.26 1.66 -19.87
C ALA A 61 0.40 1.02 -21.10
N GLN A 62 1.43 0.17 -20.88
CA GLN A 62 2.13 -0.55 -21.97
C GLN A 62 1.70 -2.00 -22.06
N THR A 63 1.53 -2.70 -20.92
CA THR A 63 1.31 -4.15 -20.86
C THR A 63 -0.10 -4.55 -20.42
N GLY A 64 -0.91 -3.61 -19.96
CA GLY A 64 -2.30 -3.86 -19.60
C GLY A 64 -3.17 -4.15 -20.81
N VAL A 65 -4.18 -4.99 -20.64
CA VAL A 65 -5.18 -5.25 -21.67
C VAL A 65 -6.20 -4.13 -21.66
N GLY A 66 -6.25 -3.36 -22.75
CA GLY A 66 -7.21 -2.28 -22.93
C GLY A 66 -8.42 -2.75 -23.72
N LYS A 67 -9.62 -2.61 -23.14
CA LYS A 67 -10.89 -2.91 -23.82
C LYS A 67 -11.70 -1.62 -23.99
N PRO A 68 -12.23 -1.33 -25.18
CA PRO A 68 -13.17 -0.25 -25.38
C PRO A 68 -14.38 -0.43 -24.46
N VAL A 69 -14.76 0.63 -23.75
CA VAL A 69 -15.96 0.67 -22.88
C VAL A 69 -17.01 1.56 -23.50
N THR A 70 -16.56 2.68 -24.09
CA THR A 70 -17.35 3.60 -24.89
C THR A 70 -16.58 3.96 -26.16
N GLN A 71 -17.13 4.83 -27.01
CA GLN A 71 -16.41 5.31 -28.19
C GLN A 71 -15.18 6.16 -27.83
N SER A 72 -15.20 6.81 -26.66
CA SER A 72 -14.16 7.73 -26.21
C SER A 72 -13.32 7.22 -25.03
N THR A 73 -13.67 6.07 -24.47
CA THR A 73 -13.01 5.56 -23.25
C THR A 73 -12.64 4.09 -23.38
N LYS A 74 -11.43 3.79 -22.95
CA LYS A 74 -10.84 2.45 -22.90
C LYS A 74 -10.53 2.07 -21.46
N ALA A 75 -10.98 0.90 -21.02
CA ALA A 75 -10.59 0.36 -19.71
C ALA A 75 -9.30 -0.46 -19.84
N ILE A 76 -8.32 -0.14 -19.03
CA ILE A 76 -7.03 -0.83 -18.94
C ILE A 76 -7.00 -1.63 -17.64
N THR A 77 -6.76 -2.92 -17.73
CA THR A 77 -6.64 -3.84 -16.60
C THR A 77 -5.45 -4.76 -16.77
N LYS A 78 -4.96 -5.32 -15.67
CA LYS A 78 -3.92 -6.35 -15.69
C LYS A 78 -4.27 -7.46 -14.69
N PRO A 79 -4.18 -8.74 -15.07
CA PRO A 79 -4.43 -9.85 -14.15
C PRO A 79 -3.57 -9.74 -12.88
N GLY A 80 -4.16 -9.99 -11.72
CA GLY A 80 -3.48 -9.91 -10.42
C GLY A 80 -3.24 -8.50 -9.88
N VAL A 81 -3.68 -7.45 -10.59
CA VAL A 81 -3.62 -6.06 -10.13
C VAL A 81 -5.04 -5.55 -9.92
N PRO A 82 -5.48 -5.29 -8.67
CA PRO A 82 -6.84 -4.84 -8.36
C PRO A 82 -7.04 -3.36 -8.69
N LEU A 83 -6.76 -3.01 -9.93
CA LEU A 83 -6.85 -1.65 -10.48
C LEU A 83 -7.43 -1.67 -11.88
N LYS A 84 -8.36 -0.77 -12.14
CA LYS A 84 -8.89 -0.48 -13.48
C LYS A 84 -8.74 1.00 -13.78
N VAL A 85 -8.05 1.30 -14.85
CA VAL A 85 -7.86 2.66 -15.35
C VAL A 85 -8.72 2.86 -16.58
N TYR A 86 -9.61 3.84 -16.53
CA TYR A 86 -10.40 4.28 -17.68
C TYR A 86 -9.67 5.44 -18.34
N ASP A 87 -8.98 5.15 -19.46
CA ASP A 87 -8.28 6.15 -20.26
C ASP A 87 -9.23 6.74 -21.29
N THR A 88 -9.43 8.06 -21.25
CA THR A 88 -10.26 8.75 -22.22
C THR A 88 -9.44 9.16 -23.44
N LYS A 89 -10.07 9.16 -24.60
CA LYS A 89 -9.48 9.75 -25.81
C LYS A 89 -9.17 11.23 -25.58
N GLY A 90 -8.15 11.72 -26.29
CA GLY A 90 -7.70 13.08 -26.15
C GLY A 90 -8.78 14.13 -26.48
N PHE A 91 -8.62 15.26 -25.83
CA PHE A 91 -9.53 16.40 -25.88
C PHE A 91 -9.44 17.22 -27.20
N GLU A 92 -8.57 16.84 -28.16
CA GLU A 92 -8.24 17.65 -29.35
C GLU A 92 -9.33 17.65 -30.44
N LEU A 93 -10.32 16.80 -30.34
CA LEU A 93 -11.21 16.43 -31.41
C LEU A 93 -12.40 17.38 -31.66
N GLY A 94 -12.33 18.64 -31.16
CA GLY A 94 -13.40 19.62 -31.31
C GLY A 94 -14.55 19.46 -30.32
N LYS A 95 -15.47 20.43 -30.31
CA LYS A 95 -16.54 20.54 -29.27
C LYS A 95 -17.41 19.28 -29.16
N ASP A 96 -17.82 18.67 -30.30
CA ASP A 96 -18.65 17.46 -30.26
C ASP A 96 -17.99 16.26 -29.63
N ALA A 97 -16.67 16.11 -29.82
CA ALA A 97 -15.91 15.03 -29.21
C ALA A 97 -15.68 15.29 -27.72
N GLN A 98 -15.48 16.55 -27.34
CA GLN A 98 -15.38 16.96 -25.93
C GLN A 98 -16.67 16.70 -25.17
N GLU A 99 -17.83 16.97 -25.77
CA GLU A 99 -19.14 16.65 -25.21
C GLU A 99 -19.34 15.14 -25.03
N LYS A 100 -18.94 14.34 -26.03
CA LYS A 100 -18.99 12.87 -25.90
C LYS A 100 -18.16 12.34 -24.73
N VAL A 101 -16.93 12.85 -24.53
CA VAL A 101 -16.09 12.45 -23.41
C VAL A 101 -16.77 12.78 -22.07
N LYS A 102 -17.36 13.97 -21.97
CA LYS A 102 -18.10 14.41 -20.76
C LYS A 102 -19.30 13.50 -20.48
N VAL A 103 -20.10 13.20 -21.51
CA VAL A 103 -21.23 12.26 -21.41
C VAL A 103 -20.78 10.86 -21.03
N ASP A 104 -19.69 10.36 -21.63
CA ASP A 104 -19.16 9.03 -21.34
C ASP A 104 -18.66 8.92 -19.89
N ILE A 105 -17.98 9.95 -19.37
CA ILE A 105 -17.55 10.01 -17.96
C ILE A 105 -18.77 9.96 -17.02
N ALA A 106 -19.78 10.81 -17.28
CA ALA A 106 -20.99 10.83 -16.47
C ALA A 106 -21.72 9.47 -16.50
N LYS A 107 -21.78 8.83 -17.67
CA LYS A 107 -22.39 7.51 -17.84
C LYS A 107 -21.62 6.42 -17.08
N LEU A 108 -20.29 6.39 -17.16
CA LEU A 108 -19.46 5.44 -16.42
C LEU A 108 -19.71 5.53 -14.91
N ILE A 109 -19.79 6.75 -14.37
CA ILE A 109 -20.06 6.98 -12.95
C ILE A 109 -21.47 6.51 -12.60
N LYS A 110 -22.47 6.88 -13.40
CA LYS A 110 -23.85 6.46 -13.18
C LYS A 110 -24.01 4.94 -13.22
N ASP A 111 -23.40 4.29 -14.21
CA ASP A 111 -23.47 2.84 -14.37
C ASP A 111 -22.74 2.11 -13.23
N GLY A 112 -21.57 2.60 -12.81
CA GLY A 112 -20.83 2.05 -11.67
C GLY A 112 -21.56 2.18 -10.33
N ASN A 113 -22.42 3.17 -10.18
CA ASN A 113 -23.18 3.39 -8.96
C ASN A 113 -24.47 2.57 -8.84
N LYS A 114 -24.93 1.94 -9.94
CA LYS A 114 -26.25 1.25 -9.99
C LYS A 114 -26.44 0.19 -8.92
N ASN A 115 -25.40 -0.60 -8.67
CA ASN A 115 -25.48 -1.76 -7.77
C ASN A 115 -24.88 -1.49 -6.38
N TYR A 116 -24.47 -0.27 -6.09
CA TYR A 116 -23.72 0.09 -4.86
C TYR A 116 -22.52 -0.82 -4.60
N ASN A 117 -21.94 -1.39 -5.67
CA ASN A 117 -20.78 -2.26 -5.60
C ASN A 117 -19.48 -1.44 -5.72
N ILE A 118 -18.70 -1.40 -4.65
CA ILE A 118 -17.45 -0.65 -4.60
C ILE A 118 -16.48 -1.05 -5.75
N ASN A 119 -16.54 -2.29 -6.21
CA ASN A 119 -15.69 -2.77 -7.30
C ASN A 119 -16.10 -2.23 -8.69
N GLU A 120 -17.26 -1.61 -8.81
CA GLU A 120 -17.80 -1.03 -10.05
C GLU A 120 -17.79 0.50 -10.03
N MET A 121 -17.81 1.11 -8.84
CA MET A 121 -17.83 2.56 -8.66
C MET A 121 -16.53 3.20 -9.16
N ILE A 122 -16.64 4.43 -9.68
CA ILE A 122 -15.47 5.27 -9.96
C ILE A 122 -15.07 6.00 -8.68
N HIS A 123 -13.79 5.91 -8.32
CA HIS A 123 -13.31 6.41 -7.03
C HIS A 123 -12.55 7.73 -7.13
N CYS A 124 -12.00 8.06 -8.31
CA CYS A 124 -11.29 9.30 -8.55
C CYS A 124 -11.20 9.59 -10.04
N ILE A 125 -11.14 10.87 -10.37
CA ILE A 125 -10.86 11.36 -11.73
C ILE A 125 -9.56 12.15 -11.70
N TRP A 126 -8.61 11.79 -12.56
CA TRP A 126 -7.40 12.54 -12.84
C TRP A 126 -7.55 13.27 -14.16
N TYR A 127 -7.49 14.58 -14.11
CA TYR A 127 -7.47 15.39 -15.32
C TYR A 127 -6.06 15.95 -15.54
N CYS A 128 -5.41 15.53 -16.62
CA CYS A 128 -4.02 15.82 -16.90
C CYS A 128 -3.91 17.01 -17.87
N ILE A 129 -3.13 18.02 -17.47
CA ILE A 129 -2.82 19.22 -18.26
C ILE A 129 -1.29 19.33 -18.34
N SER A 130 -0.74 19.43 -19.56
CA SER A 130 0.69 19.66 -19.74
C SER A 130 1.07 21.10 -19.39
N THR A 131 2.17 21.25 -18.65
CA THR A 131 2.72 22.59 -18.35
C THR A 131 3.59 23.17 -19.46
N VAL A 132 3.86 22.40 -20.51
CA VAL A 132 4.80 22.82 -21.59
C VAL A 132 4.35 24.10 -22.28
N SER A 133 3.05 24.29 -22.46
CA SER A 133 2.50 25.53 -23.04
C SER A 133 2.52 26.73 -22.09
N ASN A 134 2.76 26.52 -20.81
CA ASN A 134 2.65 27.51 -19.72
C ASN A 134 1.29 28.23 -19.65
N ARG A 135 0.24 27.65 -20.20
CA ARG A 135 -1.12 28.22 -20.22
C ARG A 135 -2.17 27.10 -20.24
N ILE A 136 -3.35 27.46 -19.83
CA ILE A 136 -4.55 26.65 -20.00
C ILE A 136 -5.55 27.45 -20.85
N GLU A 137 -6.21 26.75 -21.76
CA GLU A 137 -7.20 27.39 -22.63
C GLU A 137 -8.50 27.66 -21.84
N PRO A 138 -9.15 28.83 -22.03
CA PRO A 138 -10.40 29.16 -21.32
C PRO A 138 -11.50 28.11 -21.57
N GLU A 139 -11.56 27.54 -22.77
CA GLU A 139 -12.52 26.48 -23.13
C GLU A 139 -12.29 25.20 -22.31
N GLU A 140 -11.05 24.90 -21.96
CA GLU A 140 -10.70 23.74 -21.14
C GLU A 140 -11.13 23.94 -19.66
N ILE A 141 -10.98 25.17 -19.15
CA ILE A 141 -11.50 25.55 -17.82
C ILE A 141 -13.04 25.43 -17.79
N GLU A 142 -13.74 25.95 -18.80
CA GLU A 142 -15.19 25.89 -18.84
C GLU A 142 -15.70 24.44 -18.96
N TRP A 143 -15.05 23.62 -19.78
CA TRP A 143 -15.36 22.20 -19.87
C TRP A 143 -15.19 21.47 -18.53
N LEU A 144 -14.11 21.77 -17.79
CA LEU A 144 -13.89 21.23 -16.44
C LEU A 144 -14.97 21.70 -15.45
N ARG A 145 -15.38 22.96 -15.54
CA ARG A 145 -16.44 23.53 -14.73
C ARG A 145 -17.76 22.80 -14.96
N GLU A 146 -18.12 22.60 -16.21
CA GLU A 146 -19.33 21.87 -16.60
C GLU A 146 -19.26 20.39 -16.16
N LEU A 147 -18.14 19.68 -16.43
CA LEU A 147 -17.96 18.29 -16.02
C LEU A 147 -18.12 18.10 -14.51
N THR A 148 -17.45 18.92 -13.72
CA THR A 148 -17.46 18.80 -12.25
C THR A 148 -18.75 19.27 -11.60
N ALA A 149 -19.65 19.90 -12.36
CA ALA A 149 -20.98 20.28 -11.93
C ALA A 149 -22.06 19.22 -12.21
N ILE A 150 -21.79 18.21 -13.03
CA ILE A 150 -22.75 17.16 -13.38
C ILE A 150 -23.14 16.36 -12.13
N ASP A 151 -24.43 16.11 -11.95
CA ASP A 151 -24.93 15.23 -10.88
C ASP A 151 -24.32 13.83 -11.00
N GLY A 152 -23.80 13.31 -9.88
CA GLY A 152 -23.02 12.09 -9.84
C GLY A 152 -21.52 12.32 -10.01
N VAL A 153 -21.08 13.17 -10.95
CA VAL A 153 -19.64 13.51 -11.11
C VAL A 153 -19.17 14.38 -9.94
N LYS A 154 -19.98 15.34 -9.49
CA LYS A 154 -19.64 16.25 -8.39
C LYS A 154 -19.31 15.56 -7.06
N GLN A 155 -19.71 14.30 -6.87
CA GLN A 155 -19.40 13.50 -5.68
C GLN A 155 -18.12 12.67 -5.85
N VAL A 156 -17.58 12.56 -7.06
CA VAL A 156 -16.34 11.85 -7.31
C VAL A 156 -15.17 12.82 -7.16
N PRO A 157 -14.15 12.51 -6.33
CA PRO A 157 -12.98 13.35 -6.19
C PRO A 157 -12.29 13.57 -7.55
N VAL A 158 -12.09 14.84 -7.93
CA VAL A 158 -11.38 15.24 -9.16
C VAL A 158 -10.06 15.90 -8.77
N ILE A 159 -8.96 15.41 -9.33
CA ILE A 159 -7.62 15.98 -9.16
C ILE A 159 -7.14 16.46 -10.52
N ILE A 160 -6.76 17.73 -10.61
CA ILE A 160 -6.05 18.26 -11.78
C ILE A 160 -4.57 17.98 -11.59
N ILE A 161 -3.95 17.36 -12.58
CA ILE A 161 -2.54 17.00 -12.56
C ILE A 161 -1.82 17.80 -13.64
N LEU A 162 -0.91 18.67 -13.20
CA LEU A 162 -0.05 19.44 -14.08
C LEU A 162 1.16 18.60 -14.43
N THR A 163 1.09 17.92 -15.57
CA THR A 163 2.12 16.98 -16.03
C THR A 163 3.28 17.70 -16.74
N GLN A 164 4.38 16.96 -16.96
CA GLN A 164 5.59 17.49 -17.61
C GLN A 164 6.09 18.78 -16.94
N ALA A 165 5.99 18.85 -15.62
CA ALA A 165 6.28 20.04 -14.84
C ALA A 165 7.81 20.20 -14.64
N PHE A 166 8.52 20.44 -15.75
CA PHE A 166 9.98 20.61 -15.76
C PHE A 166 10.42 21.83 -14.95
N SER A 167 9.64 22.92 -14.98
CA SER A 167 9.85 24.12 -14.19
C SER A 167 8.86 24.16 -13.03
N LYS A 168 9.34 23.95 -11.80
CA LYS A 168 8.51 24.07 -10.58
C LYS A 168 7.87 25.45 -10.46
N LYS A 169 8.61 26.51 -10.81
CA LYS A 169 8.11 27.89 -10.78
C LYS A 169 6.92 28.09 -11.72
N ASN A 170 7.05 27.66 -12.98
CA ASN A 170 5.98 27.83 -13.96
C ASN A 170 4.77 26.97 -13.61
N ALA A 171 5.01 25.74 -13.16
CA ALA A 171 3.96 24.84 -12.71
C ALA A 171 3.18 25.40 -11.49
N ASP A 172 3.86 26.04 -10.54
CA ASP A 172 3.21 26.71 -9.40
C ASP A 172 2.38 27.92 -9.81
N ILE A 173 2.83 28.68 -10.80
CA ILE A 173 2.04 29.77 -11.39
C ILE A 173 0.76 29.21 -12.01
N MET A 174 0.84 28.17 -12.85
CA MET A 174 -0.33 27.52 -13.45
C MET A 174 -1.26 26.95 -12.38
N ARG A 175 -0.71 26.29 -11.34
CA ARG A 175 -1.47 25.78 -10.20
C ARG A 175 -2.32 26.88 -9.57
N LYS A 176 -1.72 28.04 -9.26
CA LYS A 176 -2.42 29.18 -8.66
C LYS A 176 -3.50 29.75 -9.58
N MET A 177 -3.23 29.85 -10.88
CA MET A 177 -4.23 30.30 -11.85
C MET A 177 -5.47 29.37 -11.84
N ILE A 178 -5.27 28.05 -11.93
CA ILE A 178 -6.38 27.09 -11.94
C ILE A 178 -7.11 27.07 -10.60
N MET A 179 -6.42 27.16 -9.48
CA MET A 179 -7.06 27.22 -8.16
C MET A 179 -7.97 28.43 -8.01
N ASN A 180 -7.62 29.56 -8.63
CA ASN A 180 -8.43 30.78 -8.59
C ASN A 180 -9.70 30.69 -9.45
N GLU A 181 -9.81 29.71 -10.33
CA GLU A 181 -11.01 29.48 -11.14
C GLU A 181 -12.20 28.94 -10.35
N GLY A 182 -12.00 28.50 -9.11
CA GLY A 182 -13.06 27.99 -8.25
C GLY A 182 -13.74 26.70 -8.76
N LEU A 183 -12.95 25.82 -9.43
CA LEU A 183 -13.44 24.54 -9.91
C LEU A 183 -13.74 23.59 -8.74
N ASN A 184 -14.74 22.73 -8.90
CA ASN A 184 -15.04 21.68 -7.92
C ASN A 184 -14.02 20.52 -8.04
N VAL A 185 -12.79 20.77 -7.60
CA VAL A 185 -11.69 19.81 -7.58
C VAL A 185 -11.05 19.77 -6.18
N ILE A 186 -10.52 18.61 -5.79
CA ILE A 186 -9.92 18.44 -4.47
C ILE A 186 -8.46 18.91 -4.43
N GLY A 187 -7.83 19.13 -5.56
CA GLY A 187 -6.48 19.68 -5.65
C GLY A 187 -5.96 19.82 -7.08
N VAL A 188 -4.90 20.60 -7.18
CA VAL A 188 -4.11 20.79 -8.41
C VAL A 188 -2.66 20.47 -8.08
N ILE A 189 -2.10 19.43 -8.69
CA ILE A 189 -0.78 18.89 -8.31
C ILE A 189 0.17 18.94 -9.49
N PRO A 190 1.26 19.72 -9.41
CA PRO A 190 2.34 19.67 -10.39
C PRO A 190 3.15 18.39 -10.25
N ILE A 191 3.40 17.71 -11.36
CA ILE A 191 4.13 16.44 -11.40
C ILE A 191 5.16 16.42 -12.53
N LEU A 192 6.38 16.05 -12.17
CA LEU A 192 7.34 15.46 -13.09
C LEU A 192 7.42 13.96 -12.78
N ALA A 193 6.81 13.14 -13.63
CA ALA A 193 6.58 11.74 -13.33
C ALA A 193 7.86 10.87 -13.35
N GLN A 194 8.87 11.30 -14.09
CA GLN A 194 10.18 10.64 -14.23
C GLN A 194 11.28 11.67 -14.23
N ASP A 195 12.48 11.26 -13.85
CA ASP A 195 13.67 12.09 -14.02
C ASP A 195 13.83 12.49 -15.50
N TYR A 196 14.17 13.73 -15.74
CA TYR A 196 14.33 14.27 -17.08
C TYR A 196 15.70 14.94 -17.23
N GLU A 197 16.50 14.42 -18.15
CA GLU A 197 17.80 14.98 -18.49
C GLU A 197 17.61 16.24 -19.35
N ILE A 198 17.95 17.40 -18.80
CA ILE A 198 17.91 18.68 -19.51
C ILE A 198 19.15 18.84 -20.37
N ASN A 199 20.31 18.46 -19.82
CA ASN A 199 21.59 18.39 -20.50
C ASN A 199 22.51 17.42 -19.73
N GLU A 200 23.76 17.23 -20.22
CA GLU A 200 24.75 16.31 -19.62
C GLU A 200 25.06 16.61 -18.15
N GLU A 201 24.85 17.84 -17.68
CA GLU A 201 25.19 18.28 -16.32
C GLU A 201 23.95 18.38 -15.40
N TYR A 202 22.75 18.46 -15.96
CA TYR A 202 21.54 18.72 -15.17
C TYR A 202 20.38 17.79 -15.48
N VAL A 203 19.92 17.08 -14.43
CA VAL A 203 18.76 16.21 -14.45
C VAL A 203 17.68 16.78 -13.53
N ALA A 204 16.52 17.12 -14.09
CA ALA A 204 15.34 17.46 -13.31
C ALA A 204 14.80 16.19 -12.66
N LYS A 205 14.78 16.14 -11.33
CA LYS A 205 14.30 15.00 -10.58
C LYS A 205 12.78 14.91 -10.55
N ALA A 206 12.25 13.71 -10.64
CA ALA A 206 10.83 13.40 -10.48
C ALA A 206 10.29 13.95 -9.14
N TYR A 207 9.06 14.47 -9.15
CA TYR A 207 8.38 14.99 -7.95
C TYR A 207 6.86 14.99 -8.12
N GLY A 208 6.14 15.17 -7.01
CA GLY A 208 4.69 15.34 -6.97
C GLY A 208 3.90 14.03 -6.89
N LEU A 209 4.50 12.87 -7.21
CA LEU A 209 3.81 11.58 -7.19
C LEU A 209 3.33 11.16 -5.78
N GLU A 210 4.15 11.40 -4.77
CA GLU A 210 3.77 11.10 -3.37
C GLU A 210 2.61 11.99 -2.91
N GLU A 211 2.63 13.29 -3.26
CA GLU A 211 1.54 14.25 -2.96
C GLU A 211 0.22 13.79 -3.59
N LEU A 212 0.26 13.33 -4.86
CA LEU A 212 -0.91 12.80 -5.57
C LEU A 212 -1.51 11.60 -4.82
N ILE A 213 -0.69 10.61 -4.46
CA ILE A 213 -1.17 9.42 -3.76
C ILE A 213 -1.65 9.75 -2.35
N GLN A 214 -0.99 10.69 -1.68
CA GLN A 214 -1.41 11.14 -0.35
C GLN A 214 -2.79 11.82 -0.40
N LEU A 215 -3.02 12.71 -1.36
CA LEU A 215 -4.31 13.38 -1.55
C LEU A 215 -5.40 12.37 -1.91
N MET A 216 -5.14 11.51 -2.89
CA MET A 216 -6.07 10.47 -3.32
C MET A 216 -6.43 9.52 -2.16
N SER A 217 -5.44 9.06 -1.39
CA SER A 217 -5.67 8.14 -0.28
C SER A 217 -6.56 8.70 0.83
N LYS A 218 -6.57 10.02 1.02
CA LYS A 218 -7.46 10.68 2.00
C LYS A 218 -8.92 10.59 1.61
N GLU A 219 -9.21 10.64 0.32
CA GLU A 219 -10.57 10.65 -0.21
C GLU A 219 -11.12 9.24 -0.44
N LEU A 220 -10.25 8.23 -0.52
CA LEU A 220 -10.68 6.85 -0.74
C LEU A 220 -11.35 6.23 0.49
N PRO A 221 -12.46 5.47 0.30
CA PRO A 221 -13.08 4.69 1.36
C PRO A 221 -12.12 3.72 2.06
N ASN A 222 -12.39 3.41 3.32
CA ASN A 222 -11.56 2.48 4.11
C ASN A 222 -11.34 1.13 3.41
N LYS A 223 -12.34 0.62 2.69
CA LYS A 223 -12.26 -0.64 1.92
C LYS A 223 -11.24 -0.63 0.80
N LEU A 224 -10.78 0.54 0.35
CA LEU A 224 -9.78 0.70 -0.70
C LEU A 224 -8.38 1.08 -0.17
N GLN A 225 -8.23 1.27 1.13
CA GLN A 225 -6.93 1.68 1.70
C GLN A 225 -5.85 0.61 1.51
N ALA A 226 -6.18 -0.67 1.66
CA ALA A 226 -5.24 -1.75 1.36
C ALA A 226 -4.93 -1.83 -0.14
N THR A 227 -5.95 -1.65 -0.98
CA THR A 227 -5.79 -1.70 -2.45
C THR A 227 -4.86 -0.60 -2.94
N ILE A 228 -5.07 0.66 -2.54
CA ILE A 228 -4.20 1.75 -3.00
C ILE A 228 -2.74 1.51 -2.60
N GLN A 229 -2.47 1.01 -1.40
CA GLN A 229 -1.11 0.67 -1.00
C GLN A 229 -0.55 -0.51 -1.80
N ASN A 230 -1.36 -1.51 -2.12
CA ASN A 230 -0.95 -2.65 -2.93
C ASN A 230 -0.54 -2.23 -4.35
N VAL A 231 -1.31 -1.36 -5.00
CA VAL A 231 -1.13 -1.04 -6.42
C VAL A 231 -0.16 0.12 -6.68
N GLN A 232 0.00 1.07 -5.75
CA GLN A 232 0.88 2.23 -5.94
C GLN A 232 2.36 1.87 -5.70
N ILE A 233 3.24 2.51 -6.47
CA ILE A 233 4.70 2.43 -6.33
C ILE A 233 5.35 3.80 -6.06
N ALA A 234 4.54 4.84 -5.99
CA ALA A 234 4.99 6.23 -5.93
C ALA A 234 5.51 6.63 -4.55
N SER A 235 5.04 6.00 -3.47
CA SER A 235 5.44 6.33 -2.10
C SER A 235 5.59 5.11 -1.21
N ILE A 236 6.84 4.78 -0.90
CA ILE A 236 7.17 3.78 0.13
C ILE A 236 6.76 4.29 1.52
N ASN A 237 6.84 5.60 1.76
CA ASN A 237 6.45 6.19 3.04
C ASN A 237 4.98 5.96 3.38
N LEU A 238 4.08 6.08 2.40
CA LEU A 238 2.66 5.79 2.62
C LEU A 238 2.41 4.30 2.89
N LYS A 239 3.13 3.40 2.22
CA LYS A 239 3.10 1.96 2.51
C LYS A 239 3.54 1.68 3.95
N LYS A 240 4.65 2.29 4.38
CA LYS A 240 5.16 2.18 5.76
C LYS A 240 4.14 2.69 6.79
N LYS A 241 3.54 3.87 6.54
CA LYS A 241 2.49 4.41 7.43
C LYS A 241 1.29 3.47 7.54
N TYR A 242 0.84 2.91 6.42
CA TYR A 242 -0.27 1.95 6.41
C TYR A 242 0.11 0.66 7.15
N ALA A 243 1.29 0.09 6.87
CA ALA A 243 1.78 -1.12 7.53
C ALA A 243 1.95 -0.93 9.06
N ASN A 244 2.41 0.24 9.51
CA ASN A 244 2.48 0.54 10.93
C ASN A 244 1.09 0.61 11.61
N ARG A 245 0.01 0.96 10.89
CA ARG A 245 -1.35 0.85 11.43
C ARG A 245 -1.76 -0.62 11.62
N ILE A 246 -1.36 -1.51 10.70
CA ILE A 246 -1.56 -2.96 10.86
C ILE A 246 -0.83 -3.46 12.10
N VAL A 247 0.44 -3.10 12.26
CA VAL A 247 1.25 -3.46 13.44
C VAL A 247 0.59 -2.99 14.73
N LYS A 248 0.14 -1.73 14.76
CA LYS A 248 -0.57 -1.16 15.92
C LYS A 248 -1.82 -1.97 16.26
N SER A 249 -2.66 -2.27 15.28
CA SER A 249 -3.89 -3.05 15.51
C SER A 249 -3.58 -4.43 16.08
N CYS A 250 -2.55 -5.10 15.56
CA CYS A 250 -2.12 -6.40 16.08
C CYS A 250 -1.52 -6.30 17.47
N ALA A 251 -0.74 -5.25 17.77
CA ALA A 251 -0.17 -5.04 19.10
C ALA A 251 -1.26 -4.79 20.16
N VAL A 252 -2.30 -4.03 19.83
CA VAL A 252 -3.44 -3.82 20.71
C VAL A 252 -4.21 -5.13 20.92
N ALA A 253 -4.44 -5.92 19.87
CA ALA A 253 -5.08 -7.22 20.00
C ALA A 253 -4.29 -8.15 20.93
N THR A 254 -2.98 -8.28 20.74
CA THR A 254 -2.13 -9.11 21.60
C THR A 254 -2.05 -8.60 23.05
N LEU A 255 -2.21 -7.29 23.27
CA LEU A 255 -2.27 -6.71 24.62
C LEU A 255 -3.55 -7.12 25.37
N ILE A 256 -4.70 -7.19 24.66
CA ILE A 256 -6.01 -7.52 25.23
C ILE A 256 -6.16 -9.02 25.43
N GLU A 257 -5.74 -9.83 24.48
CA GLU A 257 -5.80 -11.29 24.54
C GLU A 257 -4.87 -11.89 25.60
N GLY A 258 -3.93 -11.11 26.09
CA GLY A 258 -3.19 -11.34 27.35
C GLY A 258 -2.16 -12.44 27.32
N PHE A 259 -2.08 -13.30 26.32
CA PHE A 259 -1.15 -14.42 26.29
C PHE A 259 -0.69 -14.74 24.88
N VAL A 260 0.63 -14.72 24.70
CA VAL A 260 1.28 -15.21 23.50
C VAL A 260 2.36 -16.19 23.93
N PRO A 261 2.20 -17.49 23.71
CA PRO A 261 3.32 -18.40 23.88
C PRO A 261 4.38 -18.02 22.83
N ILE A 262 5.51 -17.50 23.31
CA ILE A 262 6.72 -17.46 22.48
C ILE A 262 7.30 -18.87 22.55
N PRO A 263 7.58 -19.51 21.42
CA PRO A 263 8.17 -20.83 21.45
C PRO A 263 9.55 -20.78 22.07
N LEU A 264 9.64 -21.28 23.29
CA LEU A 264 10.91 -21.52 24.01
C LEU A 264 11.40 -22.93 23.79
N THR A 265 10.65 -23.78 23.14
CA THR A 265 10.90 -25.19 22.84
C THR A 265 10.72 -25.46 21.36
N ASP A 266 11.24 -26.57 20.87
CA ASP A 266 11.40 -26.98 19.48
C ASP A 266 10.14 -26.98 18.57
N SER A 267 8.98 -26.51 19.06
CA SER A 267 7.74 -26.40 18.33
C SER A 267 7.33 -24.94 18.13
N LEU A 268 7.16 -24.55 16.89
CA LEU A 268 6.64 -23.25 16.46
C LEU A 268 5.16 -23.13 16.80
N MET A 269 4.85 -22.32 17.74
CA MET A 269 3.49 -21.79 17.87
C MET A 269 3.47 -20.35 17.39
N MET A 270 3.32 -20.16 16.10
CA MET A 270 2.98 -18.86 15.54
C MET A 270 1.53 -18.54 15.85
N ILE A 271 1.34 -17.36 16.45
CA ILE A 271 -0.02 -16.89 16.67
C ILE A 271 -0.63 -16.52 15.33
N PRO A 272 -1.85 -16.99 15.04
CA PRO A 272 -2.54 -16.64 13.81
C PRO A 272 -2.57 -15.15 13.50
N THR A 273 -2.62 -14.31 14.54
CA THR A 273 -2.60 -12.84 14.47
C THR A 273 -1.29 -12.29 13.90
N GLN A 274 -0.14 -12.81 14.33
CA GLN A 274 1.17 -12.37 13.83
C GLN A 274 1.40 -12.80 12.38
N VAL A 275 1.00 -14.03 12.03
CA VAL A 275 1.04 -14.49 10.62
C VAL A 275 0.16 -13.59 9.75
N SER A 276 -1.05 -13.31 10.19
CA SER A 276 -1.98 -12.43 9.48
C SER A 276 -1.42 -11.01 9.32
N MET A 277 -0.71 -10.51 10.33
CA MET A 277 -0.01 -9.21 10.28
C MET A 277 1.06 -9.20 9.19
N LEU A 278 1.97 -10.18 9.17
CA LEU A 278 3.06 -10.23 8.19
C LEU A 278 2.53 -10.40 6.77
N VAL A 279 1.52 -11.25 6.56
CA VAL A 279 0.82 -11.39 5.28
C VAL A 279 0.19 -10.08 4.85
N SER A 280 -0.51 -9.38 5.75
CA SER A 280 -1.15 -8.09 5.44
C SER A 280 -0.14 -7.01 5.08
N ILE A 281 1.02 -6.98 5.74
CA ILE A 281 2.13 -6.08 5.40
C ILE A 281 2.66 -6.40 3.99
N THR A 282 2.88 -7.67 3.65
CA THR A 282 3.32 -8.09 2.31
C THR A 282 2.34 -7.64 1.24
N VAL A 283 1.04 -7.85 1.46
CA VAL A 283 -0.02 -7.40 0.54
C VAL A 283 -0.02 -5.89 0.38
N ALA A 284 0.12 -5.13 1.47
CA ALA A 284 0.17 -3.66 1.41
C ALA A 284 1.39 -3.14 0.64
N PHE A 285 2.54 -3.82 0.74
CA PHE A 285 3.72 -3.46 -0.06
C PHE A 285 3.57 -3.81 -1.54
N GLY A 286 2.57 -4.62 -1.90
CA GLY A 286 2.29 -5.00 -3.28
C GLY A 286 3.32 -5.93 -3.90
N ILE A 287 4.08 -6.61 -3.06
CA ILE A 287 5.09 -7.57 -3.48
C ILE A 287 4.39 -8.84 -3.95
N SER A 288 4.65 -9.25 -5.19
CA SER A 288 4.07 -10.45 -5.80
C SER A 288 5.01 -11.63 -5.60
N VAL A 289 4.89 -12.30 -4.47
CA VAL A 289 5.66 -13.51 -4.18
C VAL A 289 4.81 -14.76 -4.38
N ASP A 290 5.44 -15.81 -4.91
CA ASP A 290 4.83 -17.14 -4.87
C ASP A 290 4.69 -17.64 -3.43
N LYS A 291 3.77 -18.58 -3.22
CA LYS A 291 3.44 -19.07 -1.88
C LYS A 291 4.66 -19.66 -1.14
N GLY A 292 5.53 -20.34 -1.86
CA GLY A 292 6.72 -20.97 -1.30
C GLY A 292 7.74 -19.94 -0.83
N THR A 293 8.01 -18.94 -1.65
CA THR A 293 8.92 -17.82 -1.32
C THR A 293 8.39 -17.01 -0.14
N LEU A 294 7.09 -16.67 -0.13
CA LEU A 294 6.47 -15.96 0.99
C LEU A 294 6.53 -16.76 2.28
N ALA A 295 6.15 -18.04 2.22
CA ALA A 295 6.19 -18.91 3.38
C ALA A 295 7.63 -19.09 3.90
N THR A 296 8.61 -19.27 3.00
CA THR A 296 10.03 -19.34 3.35
C THR A 296 10.49 -18.02 3.97
N ALA A 297 10.08 -16.87 3.43
CA ALA A 297 10.41 -15.56 3.98
C ALA A 297 9.87 -15.40 5.40
N ILE A 298 8.57 -15.65 5.61
CA ILE A 298 7.92 -15.53 6.90
C ILE A 298 8.51 -16.54 7.92
N THR A 299 8.67 -17.80 7.52
CA THR A 299 9.23 -18.84 8.39
C THR A 299 10.69 -18.61 8.72
N SER A 300 11.47 -18.05 7.81
CA SER A 300 12.87 -17.69 8.04
C SER A 300 13.03 -16.57 9.04
N VAL A 301 12.18 -15.54 8.90
CA VAL A 301 12.09 -14.40 9.81
C VAL A 301 11.71 -14.87 11.21
N LEU A 302 10.85 -15.87 11.30
CA LEU A 302 10.35 -16.44 12.56
C LEU A 302 11.19 -17.60 13.09
N GLY A 303 12.23 -18.03 12.37
CA GLY A 303 13.25 -18.94 12.88
C GLY A 303 12.96 -20.44 12.78
N THR A 304 12.19 -20.91 11.78
CA THR A 304 11.72 -22.31 11.72
C THR A 304 12.70 -23.36 11.20
N LYS A 305 13.71 -23.01 10.43
CA LYS A 305 14.73 -23.98 9.93
C LYS A 305 16.15 -23.76 10.45
N GLY A 306 16.33 -22.81 11.28
CA GLY A 306 17.53 -22.60 12.08
C GLY A 306 17.13 -22.41 13.54
N ALA A 307 15.96 -22.93 13.87
CA ALA A 307 15.20 -22.65 15.11
C ALA A 307 15.98 -22.87 16.37
N THR A 308 16.95 -23.75 16.38
CA THR A 308 17.83 -23.96 17.52
C THR A 308 18.71 -22.76 17.86
N ILE A 309 19.07 -21.94 16.86
CA ILE A 309 19.94 -20.77 17.09
C ILE A 309 19.11 -19.48 17.21
N THR A 310 18.16 -19.25 16.32
CA THR A 310 17.44 -17.97 16.24
C THR A 310 16.35 -17.88 17.30
N GLY A 311 15.59 -18.93 17.57
CA GLY A 311 14.59 -18.98 18.62
C GLY A 311 15.22 -18.88 20.03
N LYS A 312 16.35 -19.59 20.26
CA LYS A 312 17.12 -19.48 21.50
C LYS A 312 17.84 -18.13 21.64
N ALA A 313 18.30 -17.53 20.53
CA ALA A 313 18.91 -16.21 20.54
C ALA A 313 17.89 -15.11 20.80
N ILE A 314 16.70 -15.20 20.20
CA ILE A 314 15.60 -14.28 20.44
C ILE A 314 15.09 -14.41 21.87
N SER A 315 14.88 -15.63 22.38
CA SER A 315 14.43 -15.84 23.77
C SER A 315 15.45 -15.38 24.82
N LYS A 316 16.76 -15.62 24.59
CA LYS A 316 17.81 -15.09 25.47
C LYS A 316 17.93 -13.57 25.42
N GLN A 317 17.68 -12.95 24.28
CA GLN A 317 17.71 -11.50 24.13
C GLN A 317 16.44 -10.86 24.69
N LEU A 318 15.28 -11.49 24.50
CA LEU A 318 14.03 -11.09 25.14
C LEU A 318 14.17 -11.08 26.65
N ALA A 319 14.74 -12.14 27.24
CA ALA A 319 15.00 -12.23 28.68
C ALA A 319 15.94 -11.14 29.20
N LYS A 320 16.90 -10.67 28.37
CA LYS A 320 17.85 -9.59 28.75
C LYS A 320 17.32 -8.18 28.51
N LEU A 321 16.37 -8.01 27.57
CA LEU A 321 15.90 -6.70 27.11
C LEU A 321 14.57 -6.28 27.74
N LEU A 322 13.84 -7.22 28.33
CA LEU A 322 12.53 -6.94 28.92
C LEU A 322 12.63 -6.68 30.42
N PRO A 323 12.03 -5.58 30.93
CA PRO A 323 11.98 -5.31 32.35
C PRO A 323 11.19 -6.41 33.05
N GLY A 324 11.81 -7.02 34.06
CA GLY A 324 11.15 -8.05 34.87
C GLY A 324 11.27 -9.48 34.35
N GLY A 325 12.28 -9.80 33.55
CA GLY A 325 12.72 -11.08 32.95
C GLY A 325 12.30 -12.43 33.52
N SER A 326 11.19 -12.51 34.21
CA SER A 326 10.64 -13.76 34.71
C SER A 326 9.60 -14.31 33.76
N ILE A 327 10.05 -15.20 32.87
CA ILE A 327 9.16 -16.18 32.24
C ILE A 327 8.76 -17.16 33.36
N ILE A 328 7.74 -16.82 34.10
CA ILE A 328 7.21 -17.70 35.16
C ILE A 328 6.20 -18.62 34.47
N GLY A 329 6.55 -19.91 34.35
CA GLY A 329 5.63 -20.93 33.86
C GLY A 329 5.25 -20.83 32.38
N GLY A 330 6.08 -20.20 31.53
CA GLY A 330 5.80 -20.13 30.06
C GLY A 330 4.82 -19.02 29.66
N ALA A 331 4.30 -18.24 30.61
CA ALA A 331 3.38 -17.13 30.31
C ALA A 331 4.13 -15.80 30.19
N ILE A 332 3.82 -15.03 29.15
CA ILE A 332 4.35 -13.70 28.90
C ILE A 332 3.24 -12.69 29.11
N SER A 333 3.56 -11.55 29.75
CA SER A 333 2.56 -10.50 29.94
C SER A 333 2.07 -9.95 28.61
N GLY A 334 0.81 -9.50 28.54
CA GLY A 334 0.25 -8.89 27.33
C GLY A 334 1.09 -7.70 26.83
N THR A 335 1.70 -6.92 27.72
CA THR A 335 2.61 -5.83 27.35
C THR A 335 3.86 -6.36 26.66
N THR A 336 4.50 -7.40 27.19
CA THR A 336 5.66 -8.04 26.57
C THR A 336 5.32 -8.64 25.21
N ALA A 337 4.20 -9.33 25.11
CA ALA A 337 3.71 -9.90 23.85
C ALA A 337 3.48 -8.82 22.79
N SER A 338 2.90 -7.68 23.18
CA SER A 338 2.70 -6.53 22.29
C SER A 338 4.02 -5.91 21.83
N LEU A 339 5.00 -5.75 22.72
CA LEU A 339 6.33 -5.23 22.36
C LEU A 339 7.03 -6.12 21.35
N VAL A 340 6.93 -7.43 21.50
CA VAL A 340 7.47 -8.40 20.54
C VAL A 340 6.74 -8.30 19.19
N THR A 341 5.42 -8.18 19.21
CA THR A 341 4.60 -8.00 17.99
C THR A 341 4.96 -6.71 17.26
N ILE A 342 5.17 -5.61 17.99
CA ILE A 342 5.62 -4.34 17.41
C ILE A 342 6.99 -4.50 16.76
N ALA A 343 7.96 -5.06 17.49
CA ALA A 343 9.32 -5.25 16.98
C ALA A 343 9.33 -6.17 15.73
N LEU A 344 8.55 -7.25 15.74
CA LEU A 344 8.38 -8.17 14.64
C LEU A 344 7.83 -7.44 13.39
N GLY A 345 6.71 -6.75 13.54
CA GLY A 345 6.06 -6.06 12.44
C GLY A 345 6.93 -4.95 11.86
N GLN A 346 7.54 -4.11 12.70
CA GLN A 346 8.41 -3.01 12.25
C GLN A 346 9.67 -3.51 11.56
N SER A 347 10.24 -4.62 12.01
CA SER A 347 11.41 -5.23 11.38
C SER A 347 11.05 -5.83 10.02
N TYR A 348 9.86 -6.42 9.92
CA TYR A 348 9.37 -6.92 8.64
C TYR A 348 9.07 -5.80 7.65
N ILE A 349 8.52 -4.66 8.11
CA ILE A 349 8.36 -3.46 7.29
C ILE A 349 9.71 -3.00 6.71
N LYS A 350 10.78 -3.03 7.50
CA LYS A 350 12.13 -2.68 7.01
C LYS A 350 12.62 -3.64 5.91
N ILE A 351 12.32 -4.92 6.01
CA ILE A 351 12.61 -5.90 4.95
C ILE A 351 11.82 -5.59 3.68
N MET A 352 10.51 -5.32 3.80
CA MET A 352 9.67 -4.97 2.65
C MET A 352 10.10 -3.65 2.00
N GLU A 353 10.51 -2.67 2.79
CA GLU A 353 11.10 -1.41 2.30
C GLU A 353 12.37 -1.69 1.48
N ALA A 354 13.28 -2.53 1.99
CA ALA A 354 14.52 -2.89 1.29
C ALA A 354 14.23 -3.58 -0.05
N VAL A 355 13.20 -4.43 -0.11
CA VAL A 355 12.76 -5.05 -1.36
C VAL A 355 12.25 -3.98 -2.34
N CYS A 356 11.39 -3.06 -1.89
CA CYS A 356 10.88 -1.98 -2.73
C CYS A 356 11.99 -1.02 -3.24
N ARG A 357 13.07 -0.85 -2.48
CA ARG A 357 14.24 -0.04 -2.87
C ARG A 357 15.23 -0.81 -3.75
N GLY A 358 15.02 -2.11 -3.98
CA GLY A 358 15.96 -2.96 -4.71
C GLY A 358 17.26 -3.33 -3.94
N GLU A 359 17.32 -3.02 -2.65
CA GLU A 359 18.45 -3.36 -1.77
C GLU A 359 18.47 -4.85 -1.41
N LEU A 360 17.31 -5.48 -1.46
CA LEU A 360 17.09 -6.90 -1.22
C LEU A 360 16.16 -7.46 -2.31
N LYS A 361 16.53 -8.60 -2.92
CA LYS A 361 15.61 -9.30 -3.83
C LYS A 361 14.57 -10.09 -3.03
N GLU A 362 13.38 -10.28 -3.58
CA GLU A 362 12.33 -11.09 -2.96
C GLU A 362 12.84 -12.49 -2.59
N SER A 363 13.60 -13.14 -3.47
CA SER A 363 14.22 -14.45 -3.24
C SER A 363 15.30 -14.45 -2.15
N GLU A 364 15.84 -13.30 -1.78
CA GLU A 364 16.88 -13.16 -0.75
C GLU A 364 16.31 -12.99 0.66
N ILE A 365 15.01 -12.74 0.82
CA ILE A 365 14.39 -12.52 2.14
C ILE A 365 14.66 -13.73 3.08
N GLY A 366 14.49 -14.94 2.57
CA GLY A 366 14.73 -16.19 3.30
C GLY A 366 16.18 -16.64 3.43
N THR A 367 17.12 -15.91 2.82
CA THR A 367 18.56 -16.23 2.88
C THR A 367 19.22 -15.62 4.12
N ASP A 368 20.51 -15.96 4.33
CA ASP A 368 21.28 -15.38 5.44
C ASP A 368 21.39 -13.85 5.39
N LYS A 369 21.32 -13.25 4.21
CA LYS A 369 21.30 -11.79 4.04
C LYS A 369 20.05 -11.20 4.64
N GLY A 370 18.87 -11.69 4.23
CA GLY A 370 17.58 -11.22 4.75
C GLY A 370 17.42 -11.52 6.25
N LYS A 371 17.84 -12.71 6.71
CA LYS A 371 17.81 -13.09 8.14
C LYS A 371 18.63 -12.14 9.01
N ARG A 372 19.89 -11.87 8.63
CA ARG A 372 20.75 -10.94 9.38
C ARG A 372 20.16 -9.54 9.45
N MET A 373 19.63 -9.04 8.33
CA MET A 373 18.97 -7.74 8.29
C MET A 373 17.75 -7.69 9.21
N PHE A 374 16.94 -8.75 9.21
CA PHE A 374 15.80 -8.85 10.10
C PHE A 374 16.22 -8.92 11.56
N GLU A 375 17.15 -9.79 11.92
CA GLU A 375 17.63 -9.96 13.31
C GLU A 375 18.22 -8.68 13.88
N GLN A 376 19.02 -7.97 13.08
CA GLN A 376 19.57 -6.67 13.50
C GLN A 376 18.44 -5.67 13.77
N SER A 377 17.50 -5.53 12.84
CA SER A 377 16.37 -4.65 12.99
C SER A 377 15.51 -5.02 14.20
N PHE A 378 15.25 -6.31 14.39
CA PHE A 378 14.44 -6.79 15.53
C PHE A 378 15.06 -6.44 16.88
N LYS A 379 16.39 -6.60 17.03
CA LYS A 379 17.12 -6.19 18.23
C LYS A 379 17.02 -4.69 18.49
N GLU A 380 17.21 -3.89 17.45
CA GLU A 380 17.11 -2.44 17.51
C GLU A 380 15.70 -2.00 17.95
N ARG A 381 14.65 -2.58 17.34
CA ARG A 381 13.25 -2.26 17.65
C ARG A 381 12.83 -2.69 19.05
N LEU A 382 13.24 -3.88 19.51
CA LEU A 382 12.99 -4.30 20.89
C LEU A 382 13.64 -3.33 21.89
N LYS A 383 14.88 -2.93 21.64
CA LYS A 383 15.59 -1.96 22.50
C LYS A 383 14.90 -0.60 22.50
N ALA A 384 14.47 -0.10 21.35
CA ALA A 384 13.80 1.18 21.22
C ALA A 384 12.44 1.21 21.93
N ASN A 385 11.70 0.10 21.91
CA ASN A 385 10.35 0.00 22.44
C ASN A 385 10.28 -0.55 23.88
N LYS A 386 11.40 -0.95 24.50
CA LYS A 386 11.44 -1.65 25.81
C LYS A 386 10.74 -0.90 26.95
N ASN A 387 10.69 0.42 26.90
CA ASN A 387 10.12 1.27 27.94
C ASN A 387 8.66 1.69 27.65
N MET A 388 8.06 1.20 26.56
CA MET A 388 6.67 1.52 26.23
C MET A 388 5.72 0.91 27.27
N SER A 389 4.84 1.76 27.78
CA SER A 389 3.79 1.35 28.70
C SER A 389 2.57 0.79 27.95
N LYS A 390 1.69 0.10 28.67
CA LYS A 390 0.36 -0.32 28.16
C LYS A 390 -0.40 0.86 27.55
N LYS A 391 -0.31 2.05 28.17
CA LYS A 391 -0.96 3.27 27.71
C LYS A 391 -0.41 3.74 26.37
N ASP A 392 0.91 3.67 26.16
CA ASP A 392 1.54 4.05 24.90
C ASP A 392 1.09 3.15 23.75
N ILE A 393 1.00 1.83 23.99
CA ILE A 393 0.52 0.86 23.01
C ILE A 393 -0.93 1.15 22.63
N LEU A 394 -1.82 1.35 23.62
CA LEU A 394 -3.23 1.66 23.40
C LEU A 394 -3.43 2.98 22.64
N ASN A 395 -2.63 4.00 22.97
CA ASN A 395 -2.67 5.30 22.27
C ASN A 395 -2.00 5.24 20.88
N GLY A 396 -1.24 4.16 20.62
CA GLY A 396 -0.52 3.95 19.36
C GLY A 396 0.67 4.87 19.15
N ASN A 397 1.28 5.29 20.24
CA ASN A 397 2.53 6.02 20.26
C ASN A 397 3.69 5.04 19.97
N LEU A 398 3.60 4.35 18.81
CA LEU A 398 4.69 3.49 18.39
C LEU A 398 5.87 4.35 17.94
N ASN A 399 7.08 4.00 18.37
CA ASN A 399 8.30 4.60 17.85
C ASN A 399 8.45 4.18 16.37
N THR A 400 7.99 5.01 15.45
CA THR A 400 8.02 4.76 13.99
C THR A 400 9.15 5.49 13.27
N ASP A 401 9.85 6.39 13.99
CA ASP A 401 10.92 7.23 13.42
C ASP A 401 12.26 6.47 13.42
N TYR A 402 12.52 5.78 12.29
CA TYR A 402 13.85 5.24 11.98
C TYR A 402 14.02 5.04 10.46
#